data_bb0c98ece74131f1ce10457083ff447e
#
_entry.id   bb0c98ece74131f1ce10457083ff447e
#
_cell.length_a   1.000
_cell.length_b   1.000
_cell.length_c   1.000
_cell.angle_alpha   90.00
_cell.angle_beta   90.00
_cell.angle_gamma   90.00
#
_symmetry.space_group_name_H-M   'P 1'
#
loop_
_entity.id
_entity.type
_entity.pdbx_description
1 polymer ?
#
loop_
_entity_poly.entity_id
_entity_poly.type
_entity_poly.pdbx_seq_one_letter_code
_entity_poly.pdbx_strand_id
1 'polypeptide(L)'
;MGKPYEIEVWTGYSFHGRKDKYSDFKWHYYHFSGTGFDDARKRSGIFQIQGEGKAWSDGVDGENGNYDFLLCNDIDLDHPEVVAELNRWGKWVSNELDLDGLRLDAIKHMKDQFVVQFLDTVRSERGDDFYAVGEYWNGDLERLDNYLEAVGHKVNLFDVPLHYNMFQASQEGKDYDLQ
;
A
#
# COMPACT_ATOMS: atom_id res chain seq x y z
N MET A 1 -6.32 24.46 7.09
CA MET A 1 -5.60 23.54 7.99
C MET A 1 -5.61 24.11 9.41
N GLY A 2 -5.82 23.26 10.43
CA GLY A 2 -5.71 23.65 11.84
C GLY A 2 -4.26 23.91 12.24
N LYS A 3 -4.03 24.52 13.42
CA LYS A 3 -2.67 24.64 13.95
C LYS A 3 -2.16 23.27 14.37
N PRO A 4 -0.87 22.94 14.14
CA PRO A 4 -0.28 21.70 14.63
C PRO A 4 -0.42 21.59 16.16
N TYR A 5 -0.64 20.37 16.63
CA TYR A 5 -0.68 20.06 18.07
C TYR A 5 -0.19 18.64 18.31
N GLU A 6 0.24 18.34 19.52
CA GLU A 6 0.72 17.01 19.89
C GLU A 6 -0.44 16.04 20.11
N ILE A 7 -0.26 14.82 19.61
CA ILE A 7 -1.15 13.68 19.83
C ILE A 7 -0.33 12.48 20.32
N GLU A 8 -0.97 11.53 20.97
CA GLU A 8 -0.37 10.25 21.35
C GLU A 8 -0.79 9.18 20.34
N VAL A 9 0.18 8.46 19.79
CA VAL A 9 -0.06 7.51 18.70
C VAL A 9 0.77 6.23 18.88
N TRP A 10 0.29 5.13 18.29
CA TRP A 10 0.94 3.83 18.31
C TRP A 10 1.79 3.63 17.03
N THR A 11 2.92 4.34 16.98
CA THR A 11 3.86 4.32 15.83
C THR A 11 5.25 3.81 16.20
N GLY A 12 5.47 3.46 17.44
CA GLY A 12 6.75 2.95 17.93
C GLY A 12 6.75 1.43 18.05
N TYR A 13 7.48 0.71 17.17
CA TYR A 13 7.58 -0.74 17.22
C TYR A 13 9.04 -1.18 17.29
N SER A 14 9.45 -1.72 18.43
CA SER A 14 10.83 -2.13 18.71
C SER A 14 11.08 -3.63 18.59
N PHE A 15 10.03 -4.45 18.55
CA PHE A 15 10.07 -5.90 18.33
C PHE A 15 11.08 -6.65 19.21
N HIS A 16 11.11 -6.40 20.50
CA HIS A 16 12.06 -7.00 21.45
C HIS A 16 12.16 -8.52 21.37
N GLY A 17 11.07 -9.21 20.98
CA GLY A 17 11.04 -10.67 20.80
C GLY A 17 11.95 -11.19 19.70
N ARG A 18 12.30 -10.36 18.70
CA ARG A 18 13.21 -10.73 17.61
C ARG A 18 14.67 -10.78 18.05
N LYS A 19 15.06 -10.03 19.09
CA LYS A 19 16.46 -9.84 19.51
C LYS A 19 17.37 -9.45 18.33
N ASP A 20 16.85 -8.59 17.44
CA ASP A 20 17.49 -8.12 16.21
C ASP A 20 17.93 -9.22 15.22
N LYS A 21 17.38 -10.45 15.35
CA LYS A 21 17.80 -11.61 14.54
C LYS A 21 17.58 -11.42 13.05
N TYR A 22 16.44 -10.82 12.65
CA TYR A 22 16.06 -10.68 11.24
C TYR A 22 16.26 -9.25 10.74
N SER A 23 16.07 -8.26 11.61
CA SER A 23 16.27 -6.84 11.37
C SER A 23 16.47 -6.11 12.68
N ASP A 24 17.35 -5.13 12.68
CA ASP A 24 17.53 -4.17 13.77
C ASP A 24 16.65 -2.93 13.59
N PHE A 25 15.89 -2.82 12.47
CA PHE A 25 15.00 -1.70 12.19
C PHE A 25 13.93 -1.56 13.27
N LYS A 26 13.74 -0.33 13.72
CA LYS A 26 12.70 0.04 14.69
C LYS A 26 11.82 1.10 14.08
N TRP A 27 10.51 0.91 14.17
CA TRP A 27 9.56 1.89 13.70
C TRP A 27 9.41 3.04 14.69
N HIS A 28 9.36 4.26 14.17
CA HIS A 28 9.11 5.48 14.91
C HIS A 28 8.07 6.33 14.18
N TYR A 29 7.50 7.34 14.85
CA TYR A 29 6.45 8.19 14.28
C TYR A 29 6.86 8.84 12.94
N TYR A 30 8.13 9.15 12.74
CA TYR A 30 8.64 9.77 11.52
C TYR A 30 8.74 8.80 10.31
N HIS A 31 8.44 7.53 10.50
CA HIS A 31 8.30 6.54 9.41
C HIS A 31 6.87 6.49 8.84
N PHE A 32 5.99 7.36 9.31
CA PHE A 32 4.60 7.42 8.89
C PHE A 32 4.25 8.80 8.39
N SER A 33 3.32 8.89 7.42
CA SER A 33 2.74 10.13 6.88
C SER A 33 1.56 10.60 7.72
N GLY A 34 0.80 9.64 8.27
CA GLY A 34 -0.40 9.92 9.03
C GLY A 34 -0.82 8.83 10.00
N THR A 35 -1.86 9.14 10.78
CA THR A 35 -2.46 8.20 11.74
C THR A 35 -3.96 8.46 11.89
N GLY A 36 -4.71 7.41 12.25
CA GLY A 36 -6.16 7.43 12.38
C GLY A 36 -6.69 7.67 13.79
N PHE A 37 -5.81 7.72 14.81
CA PHE A 37 -6.27 7.78 16.20
C PHE A 37 -5.35 8.58 17.12
N ASP A 38 -5.94 9.47 17.94
CA ASP A 38 -5.28 10.16 19.04
C ASP A 38 -5.60 9.44 20.35
N ASP A 39 -4.61 8.71 20.88
CA ASP A 39 -4.81 7.89 22.08
C ASP A 39 -4.99 8.72 23.34
N ALA A 40 -4.34 9.88 23.44
CA ALA A 40 -4.50 10.79 24.59
C ALA A 40 -5.93 11.32 24.72
N ARG A 41 -6.59 11.62 23.59
CA ARG A 41 -7.96 12.18 23.56
C ARG A 41 -9.03 11.14 23.21
N LYS A 42 -8.62 9.86 22.99
CA LYS A 42 -9.51 8.76 22.57
C LYS A 42 -10.40 9.14 21.37
N ARG A 43 -9.79 9.75 20.37
CA ARG A 43 -10.50 10.34 19.23
C ARG A 43 -9.96 9.80 17.91
N SER A 44 -10.87 9.31 17.07
CA SER A 44 -10.56 8.99 15.68
C SER A 44 -10.53 10.24 14.79
N GLY A 45 -9.71 10.21 13.76
CA GLY A 45 -9.57 11.27 12.75
C GLY A 45 -8.42 10.94 11.82
N ILE A 46 -8.26 11.74 10.77
CA ILE A 46 -7.09 11.65 9.90
C ILE A 46 -6.11 12.73 10.35
N PHE A 47 -5.01 12.32 10.95
CA PHE A 47 -3.98 13.21 11.48
C PHE A 47 -2.72 13.07 10.65
N GLN A 48 -2.38 14.11 9.88
CA GLN A 48 -1.12 14.14 9.14
C GLN A 48 0.04 14.42 10.12
N ILE A 49 1.08 13.62 10.07
CA ILE A 49 2.31 13.80 10.84
C ILE A 49 3.08 14.97 10.24
N GLN A 50 3.53 15.88 11.09
CA GLN A 50 4.29 17.06 10.69
C GLN A 50 5.79 16.81 10.80
N GLY A 51 6.57 17.36 9.88
CA GLY A 51 8.03 17.25 9.85
C GLY A 51 8.60 17.67 8.50
N GLU A 52 9.92 17.73 8.42
CA GLU A 52 10.60 17.98 7.16
C GLU A 52 10.33 16.83 6.18
N GLY A 53 9.91 17.16 4.95
CA GLY A 53 9.57 16.19 3.91
C GLY A 53 8.26 15.42 4.12
N LYS A 54 7.48 15.73 5.19
CA LYS A 54 6.22 15.04 5.47
C LYS A 54 5.06 15.59 4.64
N ALA A 55 4.49 14.71 3.84
CA ALA A 55 3.28 14.96 3.04
C ALA A 55 2.52 13.63 2.86
N TRP A 56 1.30 13.71 2.37
CA TRP A 56 0.65 12.55 1.77
C TRP A 56 1.35 12.22 0.45
N SER A 57 1.44 10.94 0.10
CA SER A 57 2.07 10.49 -1.14
C SER A 57 1.36 11.06 -2.38
N ASP A 58 2.09 11.37 -3.43
CA ASP A 58 1.58 11.95 -4.68
C ASP A 58 1.42 10.93 -5.83
N GLY A 59 1.97 9.74 -5.71
CA GLY A 59 1.88 8.67 -6.70
C GLY A 59 0.78 7.64 -6.37
N VAL A 60 -0.43 8.10 -6.03
CA VAL A 60 -1.57 7.26 -5.63
C VAL A 60 -2.82 7.62 -6.41
N ASP A 61 -3.89 6.80 -6.30
CA ASP A 61 -5.18 7.13 -6.93
C ASP A 61 -5.71 8.48 -6.45
N GLY A 62 -6.20 9.29 -7.39
CA GLY A 62 -6.77 10.62 -7.12
C GLY A 62 -8.17 10.61 -6.52
N GLU A 63 -8.72 9.47 -6.13
CA GLU A 63 -10.01 9.34 -5.46
C GLU A 63 -9.98 10.12 -4.13
N ASN A 64 -10.98 10.96 -3.90
CA ASN A 64 -11.06 11.87 -2.73
C ASN A 64 -9.85 12.83 -2.56
N GLY A 65 -9.16 13.18 -3.63
CA GLY A 65 -7.90 13.90 -3.61
C GLY A 65 -6.74 12.93 -3.48
N ASN A 66 -5.63 13.34 -2.90
CA ASN A 66 -4.49 12.46 -2.66
C ASN A 66 -4.82 11.45 -1.53
N TYR A 67 -5.25 10.25 -1.89
CA TYR A 67 -5.85 9.27 -1.00
C TYR A 67 -4.90 8.09 -0.73
N ASP A 68 -3.73 8.38 -0.16
CA ASP A 68 -2.79 7.36 0.31
C ASP A 68 -3.19 6.79 1.68
N PHE A 69 -3.75 7.63 2.57
CA PHE A 69 -4.23 7.17 3.87
C PHE A 69 -5.46 6.27 3.73
N LEU A 70 -5.34 4.99 4.10
CA LEU A 70 -6.44 4.04 4.11
C LEU A 70 -7.03 3.85 5.51
N LEU A 71 -6.20 3.42 6.48
CA LEU A 71 -6.61 3.24 7.89
C LEU A 71 -5.40 3.08 8.82
N CYS A 72 -5.61 3.26 10.11
CA CYS A 72 -4.61 3.10 11.18
C CYS A 72 -3.44 4.07 11.07
N ASN A 73 -2.25 3.56 10.74
CA ASN A 73 -1.04 4.37 10.55
C ASN A 73 -0.58 4.20 9.09
N ASP A 74 -0.48 5.31 8.40
CA ASP A 74 -0.05 5.37 7.02
C ASP A 74 1.48 5.39 6.92
N ILE A 75 2.04 4.40 6.23
CA ILE A 75 3.48 4.22 6.09
C ILE A 75 4.00 5.22 5.05
N ASP A 76 5.03 5.98 5.41
CA ASP A 76 5.71 6.92 4.52
C ASP A 76 6.59 6.20 3.49
N LEU A 77 6.04 5.93 2.31
CA LEU A 77 6.74 5.25 1.22
C LEU A 77 7.73 6.17 0.46
N ASP A 78 7.90 7.42 0.90
CA ASP A 78 8.96 8.32 0.47
C ASP A 78 10.15 8.34 1.45
N HIS A 79 9.99 7.78 2.66
CA HIS A 79 11.06 7.74 3.66
C HIS A 79 12.11 6.68 3.30
N PRO A 80 13.40 7.07 3.10
CA PRO A 80 14.40 6.14 2.56
C PRO A 80 14.67 4.91 3.45
N GLU A 81 14.62 5.06 4.77
CA GLU A 81 14.80 3.92 5.69
C GLU A 81 13.63 2.94 5.60
N VAL A 82 12.40 3.43 5.43
CA VAL A 82 11.19 2.63 5.26
C VAL A 82 11.27 1.83 3.95
N VAL A 83 11.59 2.52 2.86
CA VAL A 83 11.73 1.88 1.54
C VAL A 83 12.81 0.80 1.55
N ALA A 84 13.97 1.10 2.15
CA ALA A 84 15.07 0.13 2.28
C ALA A 84 14.64 -1.10 3.11
N GLU A 85 13.96 -0.89 4.24
CA GLU A 85 13.51 -1.99 5.10
C GLU A 85 12.44 -2.85 4.43
N LEU A 86 11.46 -2.24 3.76
CA LEU A 86 10.41 -2.98 3.05
C LEU A 86 10.97 -3.79 1.87
N ASN A 87 11.91 -3.22 1.10
CA ASN A 87 12.60 -3.93 0.03
C ASN A 87 13.42 -5.12 0.57
N ARG A 88 14.14 -4.92 1.67
CA ARG A 88 14.87 -5.99 2.36
C ARG A 88 13.92 -7.09 2.85
N TRP A 89 12.79 -6.69 3.44
CA TRP A 89 11.76 -7.62 3.90
C TRP A 89 11.16 -8.42 2.73
N GLY A 90 10.86 -7.76 1.60
CA GLY A 90 10.35 -8.42 0.40
C GLY A 90 11.27 -9.53 -0.11
N LYS A 91 12.57 -9.25 -0.20
CA LYS A 91 13.59 -10.28 -0.54
C LYS A 91 13.60 -11.42 0.48
N TRP A 92 13.64 -11.08 1.75
CA TRP A 92 13.70 -12.08 2.81
C TRP A 92 12.47 -12.99 2.80
N VAL A 93 11.26 -12.45 2.78
CA VAL A 93 10.03 -13.25 2.86
C VAL A 93 9.85 -14.13 1.63
N SER A 94 10.15 -13.61 0.44
CA SER A 94 10.01 -14.38 -0.81
C SER A 94 11.01 -15.54 -0.87
N ASN A 95 12.22 -15.38 -0.35
CA ASN A 95 13.21 -16.44 -0.28
C ASN A 95 12.96 -17.42 0.87
N GLU A 96 12.64 -16.93 2.07
CA GLU A 96 12.42 -17.77 3.26
C GLU A 96 11.24 -18.72 3.11
N LEU A 97 10.18 -18.26 2.42
CA LEU A 97 8.97 -19.04 2.17
C LEU A 97 8.95 -19.71 0.77
N ASP A 98 10.00 -19.52 -0.01
CA ASP A 98 10.11 -20.01 -1.39
C ASP A 98 8.88 -19.68 -2.25
N LEU A 99 8.48 -18.41 -2.24
CA LEU A 99 7.27 -17.95 -2.91
C LEU A 99 7.44 -17.89 -4.43
N ASP A 100 6.41 -18.28 -5.17
CA ASP A 100 6.32 -18.12 -6.63
C ASP A 100 5.69 -16.79 -7.03
N GLY A 101 5.07 -16.09 -6.10
CA GLY A 101 4.43 -14.80 -6.36
C GLY A 101 3.84 -14.15 -5.12
N LEU A 102 3.30 -12.94 -5.31
CA LEU A 102 2.67 -12.13 -4.26
C LEU A 102 1.33 -11.55 -4.72
N ARG A 103 0.39 -11.49 -3.79
CA ARG A 103 -0.74 -10.60 -3.89
C ARG A 103 -0.44 -9.33 -3.09
N LEU A 104 -0.55 -8.18 -3.73
CA LEU A 104 -0.38 -6.87 -3.13
C LEU A 104 -1.76 -6.27 -2.84
N ASP A 105 -2.02 -6.02 -1.57
CA ASP A 105 -3.29 -5.49 -1.07
C ASP A 105 -3.36 -3.98 -1.27
N ALA A 106 -4.55 -3.45 -1.61
CA ALA A 106 -4.88 -2.03 -1.62
C ALA A 106 -3.87 -1.10 -2.34
N ILE A 107 -3.28 -1.56 -3.46
CA ILE A 107 -2.17 -0.86 -4.14
C ILE A 107 -2.53 0.52 -4.68
N LYS A 108 -3.81 0.86 -4.85
CA LYS A 108 -4.23 2.20 -5.25
C LYS A 108 -3.92 3.29 -4.19
N HIS A 109 -3.67 2.87 -2.95
CA HIS A 109 -3.29 3.72 -1.82
C HIS A 109 -1.77 3.70 -1.56
N MET A 110 -1.01 2.97 -2.38
CA MET A 110 0.46 2.92 -2.31
C MET A 110 1.07 3.72 -3.45
N LYS A 111 2.20 4.35 -3.19
CA LYS A 111 2.95 5.04 -4.23
C LYS A 111 3.34 4.06 -5.35
N ASP A 112 2.93 4.35 -6.58
CA ASP A 112 3.18 3.51 -7.76
C ASP A 112 4.68 3.20 -7.97
N GLN A 113 5.55 4.22 -7.81
CA GLN A 113 7.00 4.06 -7.91
C GLN A 113 7.56 3.11 -6.85
N PHE A 114 6.97 3.10 -5.63
CA PHE A 114 7.36 2.13 -4.60
C PHE A 114 6.99 0.71 -5.02
N VAL A 115 5.79 0.50 -5.56
CA VAL A 115 5.35 -0.82 -6.05
C VAL A 115 6.30 -1.34 -7.13
N VAL A 116 6.69 -0.48 -8.09
CA VAL A 116 7.69 -0.82 -9.13
C VAL A 116 9.01 -1.23 -8.50
N GLN A 117 9.57 -0.40 -7.63
CA GLN A 117 10.86 -0.65 -6.99
C GLN A 117 10.85 -1.92 -6.13
N PHE A 118 9.76 -2.16 -5.40
CA PHE A 118 9.58 -3.35 -4.57
C PHE A 118 9.57 -4.64 -5.43
N LEU A 119 8.80 -4.66 -6.51
CA LEU A 119 8.75 -5.80 -7.41
C LEU A 119 10.07 -6.05 -8.12
N ASP A 120 10.77 -5.00 -8.60
CA ASP A 120 12.11 -5.13 -9.19
C ASP A 120 13.11 -5.70 -8.19
N THR A 121 13.01 -5.26 -6.93
CA THR A 121 13.86 -5.75 -5.85
C THR A 121 13.61 -7.23 -5.56
N VAL A 122 12.36 -7.68 -5.51
CA VAL A 122 12.02 -9.09 -5.30
C VAL A 122 12.45 -9.92 -6.51
N ARG A 123 12.18 -9.47 -7.72
CA ARG A 123 12.55 -10.17 -8.97
C ARG A 123 14.05 -10.28 -9.17
N SER A 124 14.83 -9.35 -8.64
CA SER A 124 16.30 -9.47 -8.67
C SER A 124 16.84 -10.71 -7.93
N GLU A 125 16.06 -11.29 -7.02
CA GLU A 125 16.40 -12.51 -6.28
C GLU A 125 15.65 -13.75 -6.80
N ARG A 126 14.37 -13.57 -7.17
CA ARG A 126 13.46 -14.67 -7.53
C ARG A 126 13.34 -14.96 -9.02
N GLY A 127 13.81 -14.05 -9.88
CA GLY A 127 13.67 -14.10 -11.31
C GLY A 127 12.51 -13.26 -11.85
N ASP A 128 12.58 -12.94 -13.15
CA ASP A 128 11.62 -12.02 -13.81
C ASP A 128 10.21 -12.60 -13.92
N ASP A 129 10.07 -13.91 -13.86
CA ASP A 129 8.81 -14.65 -13.88
C ASP A 129 8.07 -14.70 -12.54
N PHE A 130 8.65 -14.13 -11.47
CA PHE A 130 7.99 -14.03 -10.19
C PHE A 130 6.66 -13.27 -10.30
N TYR A 131 5.55 -13.99 -10.05
CA TYR A 131 4.21 -13.48 -10.28
C TYR A 131 3.81 -12.40 -9.28
N ALA A 132 3.11 -11.37 -9.75
CA ALA A 132 2.51 -10.36 -8.89
C ALA A 132 1.10 -10.03 -9.36
N VAL A 133 0.15 -10.01 -8.42
CA VAL A 133 -1.22 -9.51 -8.63
C VAL A 133 -1.55 -8.47 -7.57
N GLY A 134 -2.10 -7.34 -8.00
CA GLY A 134 -2.45 -6.21 -7.15
C GLY A 134 -3.95 -6.01 -7.03
N GLU A 135 -4.40 -5.64 -5.85
CA GLU A 135 -5.76 -5.19 -5.62
C GLU A 135 -5.86 -3.69 -5.84
N TYR A 136 -6.22 -3.31 -7.06
CA TYR A 136 -6.63 -1.96 -7.38
C TYR A 136 -8.17 -1.93 -7.51
N TRP A 137 -8.85 -1.65 -6.39
CA TRP A 137 -10.30 -1.77 -6.33
C TRP A 137 -11.00 -0.58 -6.99
N ASN A 138 -11.20 -0.68 -8.30
CA ASN A 138 -11.92 0.30 -9.11
C ASN A 138 -12.60 -0.40 -10.30
N GLY A 139 -13.83 0.00 -10.64
CA GLY A 139 -14.58 -0.55 -11.77
C GLY A 139 -14.34 0.17 -13.09
N ASP A 140 -13.56 1.25 -13.11
CA ASP A 140 -13.25 2.05 -14.28
C ASP A 140 -12.02 1.48 -15.00
N LEU A 141 -12.21 0.97 -16.21
CA LEU A 141 -11.14 0.38 -17.03
C LEU A 141 -10.03 1.39 -17.35
N GLU A 142 -10.37 2.65 -17.63
CA GLU A 142 -9.37 3.67 -17.96
C GLU A 142 -8.43 3.91 -16.76
N ARG A 143 -8.95 3.91 -15.53
CA ARG A 143 -8.13 4.02 -14.32
C ARG A 143 -7.23 2.82 -14.12
N LEU A 144 -7.73 1.60 -14.39
CA LEU A 144 -6.92 0.39 -14.29
C LEU A 144 -5.80 0.39 -15.33
N ASP A 145 -6.11 0.75 -16.57
CA ASP A 145 -5.12 0.84 -17.65
C ASP A 145 -4.07 1.91 -17.34
N ASN A 146 -4.47 3.09 -16.91
CA ASN A 146 -3.55 4.16 -16.51
C ASN A 146 -2.61 3.73 -15.37
N TYR A 147 -3.11 2.96 -14.40
CA TYR A 147 -2.27 2.41 -13.34
C TYR A 147 -1.28 1.37 -13.88
N LEU A 148 -1.72 0.44 -14.75
CA LEU A 148 -0.85 -0.55 -15.38
C LEU A 148 0.28 0.11 -16.17
N GLU A 149 -0.01 1.18 -16.91
CA GLU A 149 1.00 1.98 -17.60
C GLU A 149 1.98 2.65 -16.61
N ALA A 150 1.47 3.25 -15.53
CA ALA A 150 2.30 3.92 -14.51
C ALA A 150 3.28 2.96 -13.83
N VAL A 151 2.88 1.70 -13.61
CA VAL A 151 3.75 0.66 -13.03
C VAL A 151 4.49 -0.17 -14.08
N GLY A 152 4.45 0.21 -15.36
CA GLY A 152 5.14 -0.46 -16.46
C GLY A 152 4.73 -1.92 -16.64
N HIS A 153 3.45 -2.26 -16.41
CA HIS A 153 2.88 -3.62 -16.48
C HIS A 153 3.61 -4.66 -15.61
N LYS A 154 4.26 -4.21 -14.53
CA LYS A 154 4.99 -5.11 -13.63
C LYS A 154 4.11 -5.92 -12.68
N VAL A 155 2.83 -5.60 -12.61
CA VAL A 155 1.82 -6.27 -11.78
C VAL A 155 0.57 -6.53 -12.61
N ASN A 156 -0.10 -7.66 -12.37
CA ASN A 156 -1.44 -7.90 -12.88
C ASN A 156 -2.46 -7.33 -11.88
N LEU A 157 -3.66 -7.00 -12.33
CA LEU A 157 -4.74 -6.53 -11.46
C LEU A 157 -5.86 -7.56 -11.39
N PHE A 158 -6.62 -7.54 -10.29
CA PHE A 158 -7.91 -8.21 -10.25
C PHE A 158 -8.86 -7.55 -11.24
N ASP A 159 -9.66 -8.36 -11.92
CA ASP A 159 -10.70 -7.88 -12.83
C ASP A 159 -11.92 -7.40 -12.04
N VAL A 160 -11.82 -6.21 -11.47
CA VAL A 160 -12.88 -5.57 -10.68
C VAL A 160 -14.10 -5.20 -11.55
N PRO A 161 -13.96 -4.72 -12.80
CA PRO A 161 -15.09 -4.55 -13.71
C PRO A 161 -15.90 -5.85 -13.91
N LEU A 162 -15.24 -6.98 -14.14
CA LEU A 162 -15.91 -8.28 -14.25
C LEU A 162 -16.61 -8.65 -12.95
N HIS A 163 -15.99 -8.40 -11.79
CA HIS A 163 -16.62 -8.62 -10.49
C HIS A 163 -17.95 -7.85 -10.37
N TYR A 164 -17.98 -6.57 -10.72
CA TYR A 164 -19.21 -5.77 -10.68
C TYR A 164 -20.26 -6.28 -11.66
N ASN A 165 -19.87 -6.64 -12.89
CA ASN A 165 -20.77 -7.20 -13.87
C ASN A 165 -21.37 -8.52 -13.42
N MET A 166 -20.58 -9.43 -12.84
CA MET A 166 -21.07 -10.69 -12.29
C MET A 166 -22.00 -10.46 -11.10
N PHE A 167 -21.67 -9.50 -10.22
CA PHE A 167 -22.56 -9.14 -9.11
C PHE A 167 -23.89 -8.63 -9.62
N GLN A 168 -23.90 -7.70 -10.59
CA GLN A 168 -25.13 -7.18 -11.19
C GLN A 168 -25.95 -8.27 -11.87
N ALA A 169 -25.31 -9.14 -12.64
CA ALA A 169 -25.96 -10.29 -13.26
C ALA A 169 -26.64 -11.20 -12.21
N SER A 170 -26.03 -11.38 -11.05
CA SER A 170 -26.61 -12.17 -9.95
C SER A 170 -27.87 -11.52 -9.34
N GLN A 171 -27.96 -10.18 -9.39
CA GLN A 171 -29.14 -9.44 -8.89
C GLN A 171 -30.29 -9.40 -9.91
N GLU A 172 -29.95 -9.20 -11.19
CA GLU A 172 -30.93 -9.06 -12.27
C GLU A 172 -31.38 -10.42 -12.84
N GLY A 173 -30.57 -11.47 -12.68
CA GLY A 173 -30.88 -12.83 -13.11
C GLY A 173 -31.13 -12.91 -14.62
N LYS A 174 -32.31 -13.38 -15.01
CA LYS A 174 -32.69 -13.55 -16.43
C LYS A 174 -32.80 -12.25 -17.23
N ASP A 175 -32.90 -11.12 -16.56
CA ASP A 175 -33.06 -9.81 -17.20
C ASP A 175 -31.71 -9.11 -17.46
N TYR A 176 -30.59 -9.71 -17.03
CA TYR A 176 -29.24 -9.20 -17.28
C TYR A 176 -28.81 -9.48 -18.73
N ASP A 177 -28.34 -8.44 -19.43
CA ASP A 177 -27.75 -8.56 -20.75
C ASP A 177 -26.28 -8.98 -20.66
N LEU A 178 -25.97 -10.13 -21.25
CA LEU A 178 -24.61 -10.69 -21.29
C LEU A 178 -23.78 -10.25 -22.52
N GLN A 179 -24.32 -9.34 -23.35
CA GLN A 179 -23.62 -8.85 -24.55
C GLN A 179 -22.67 -7.69 -24.26
#